data_9d129ba7d83f7635fc03eb39a3951a5b
#
_entry.id   9d129ba7d83f7635fc03eb39a3951a5b
#
_cell.length_a   1.000
_cell.length_b   1.000
_cell.length_c   1.000
_cell.angle_alpha   90.00
_cell.angle_beta   90.00
_cell.angle_gamma   90.00
#
_symmetry.space_group_name_H-M   'P 1'
#
loop_
_entity.id
_entity.type
_entity.pdbx_description
1 polymer ?
#
loop_
_entity_poly.entity_id
_entity_poly.type
_entity_poly.pdbx_seq_one_letter_code
_entity_poly.pdbx_strand_id
1 'polypeptide(L)'
;MSAAGAGAGVGAGVGPVFTLATGPVGSTPATGAALAQPVLHHTDPAFRELYGQTVALLRQAFATSCDPVIFPGEAVVGIEATAAAMIGPDDVLLNVVSGIYGRAFGQLARRFAREVIEVETANRASIEPAAVRAALARRADVTIVSVVHCETPSGTMNDLDAISKITARSGALLIVDAVSSFGGMRTDFENWPGVAITAPQKALGGTPGLSLLHVSEDAWRHIAANPRAPRGSALSILDWRDAHRQDRGFPFTPPVSDIYALRSVLQQYLAEGPENVLERHRRAARAVRAGAQALGLSLWADSGAVRADTVTAIEMPSGVDEAAVRAVARAESGVMLAGGQGELRGRVLQIGHMGPAAYPMSPVIALAALGRALRRLGAKADIGAGIEAAIAAGDNTESEPQ
;
A
#
# COMPACT_ATOMS: atom_id res chain seq x y z
N MET A 1 52.73 14.13 1.55
CA MET A 1 52.22 14.17 2.92
C MET A 1 50.74 13.84 2.88
N SER A 2 50.42 12.74 3.51
CA SER A 2 49.18 11.97 3.54
C SER A 2 48.03 12.76 4.17
N ALA A 3 46.85 12.75 3.52
CA ALA A 3 45.57 13.01 4.13
C ALA A 3 44.80 11.69 4.16
N ALA A 4 44.81 11.06 5.33
CA ALA A 4 44.05 9.86 5.62
C ALA A 4 42.55 10.18 5.61
N GLY A 5 41.85 9.66 4.63
CA GLY A 5 40.40 9.57 4.61
C GLY A 5 39.97 8.57 5.65
N ALA A 6 39.30 9.02 6.72
CA ALA A 6 38.63 8.17 7.66
C ALA A 6 37.43 7.51 6.97
N GLY A 7 37.63 6.30 6.47
CA GLY A 7 36.55 5.40 6.11
C GLY A 7 35.81 5.04 7.38
N ALA A 8 34.59 5.57 7.54
CA ALA A 8 33.66 5.13 8.55
C ALA A 8 33.31 3.66 8.21
N GLY A 9 34.00 2.72 8.86
CA GLY A 9 33.63 1.32 8.82
C GLY A 9 32.20 1.17 9.31
N VAL A 10 31.39 0.52 8.49
CA VAL A 10 30.07 0.04 8.89
C VAL A 10 30.30 -1.00 9.98
N GLY A 11 30.28 -0.54 11.24
CA GLY A 11 30.55 -1.36 12.41
C GLY A 11 29.55 -2.50 12.51
N ALA A 12 30.10 -3.69 12.64
CA ALA A 12 29.39 -4.90 13.04
C ALA A 12 28.59 -4.64 14.32
N GLY A 13 27.31 -5.00 14.31
CA GLY A 13 26.44 -4.89 15.47
C GLY A 13 25.12 -4.21 15.19
N VAL A 14 24.43 -4.61 14.11
CA VAL A 14 23.07 -4.14 13.89
C VAL A 14 22.18 -4.96 14.81
N GLY A 15 21.84 -4.41 15.98
CA GLY A 15 20.79 -4.92 16.85
C GLY A 15 19.44 -5.01 16.11
N PRO A 16 18.39 -5.53 16.78
CA PRO A 16 17.10 -5.71 16.16
C PRO A 16 16.64 -4.42 15.47
N VAL A 17 16.13 -4.57 14.23
CA VAL A 17 15.68 -3.45 13.42
C VAL A 17 14.17 -3.40 13.46
N PHE A 18 13.63 -2.30 13.99
CA PHE A 18 12.21 -2.00 13.89
C PHE A 18 11.93 -1.31 12.55
N THR A 19 11.31 -2.04 11.62
CA THR A 19 10.91 -1.48 10.32
C THR A 19 9.56 -0.77 10.48
N LEU A 20 9.62 0.53 10.71
CA LEU A 20 8.46 1.42 10.84
C LEU A 20 8.36 2.36 9.63
N ALA A 21 8.85 1.88 8.49
CA ALA A 21 8.74 2.50 7.17
C ALA A 21 7.43 2.08 6.47
N THR A 22 7.12 2.72 5.34
CA THR A 22 5.86 2.55 4.60
C THR A 22 5.85 1.37 3.62
N GLY A 23 6.71 0.38 3.85
CA GLY A 23 6.83 -0.86 3.08
C GLY A 23 8.09 -0.90 2.20
N PRO A 24 8.65 -2.13 2.01
CA PRO A 24 8.18 -3.36 2.67
C PRO A 24 8.31 -3.27 4.18
N VAL A 25 7.34 -3.86 4.89
CA VAL A 25 7.34 -3.91 6.36
C VAL A 25 8.05 -5.16 6.87
N GLY A 26 8.38 -5.19 8.16
CA GLY A 26 8.90 -6.39 8.79
C GLY A 26 7.87 -7.53 8.76
N SER A 27 8.32 -8.77 8.53
CA SER A 27 7.47 -9.96 8.59
C SER A 27 7.48 -10.58 9.98
N THR A 28 6.43 -11.36 10.29
CA THR A 28 6.35 -12.11 11.54
C THR A 28 7.27 -13.34 11.50
N PRO A 29 7.67 -13.91 12.66
CA PRO A 29 8.40 -15.18 12.71
C PRO A 29 7.67 -16.33 11.98
N ALA A 30 6.34 -16.37 12.04
CA ALA A 30 5.54 -17.38 11.33
C ALA A 30 5.67 -17.25 9.81
N THR A 31 5.70 -16.03 9.28
CA THR A 31 5.96 -15.77 7.86
C THR A 31 7.37 -16.18 7.45
N GLY A 32 8.37 -15.90 8.31
CA GLY A 32 9.75 -16.36 8.11
C GLY A 32 9.87 -17.87 8.06
N ALA A 33 9.19 -18.58 8.96
CA ALA A 33 9.13 -20.04 8.97
C ALA A 33 8.45 -20.61 7.70
N ALA A 34 7.41 -19.95 7.20
CA ALA A 34 6.76 -20.34 5.96
C ALA A 34 7.70 -20.23 4.76
N LEU A 35 8.49 -19.16 4.66
CA LEU A 35 9.48 -18.97 3.59
C LEU A 35 10.58 -20.05 3.58
N ALA A 36 10.90 -20.62 4.74
CA ALA A 36 11.92 -21.65 4.91
C ALA A 36 11.43 -23.06 4.55
N GLN A 37 10.17 -23.24 4.16
CA GLN A 37 9.65 -24.55 3.76
C GLN A 37 10.30 -25.03 2.45
N PRO A 38 10.46 -26.35 2.28
CA PRO A 38 10.97 -26.94 1.04
C PRO A 38 10.10 -26.53 -0.16
N VAL A 39 10.76 -26.18 -1.27
CA VAL A 39 10.08 -25.81 -2.50
C VAL A 39 9.44 -27.04 -3.12
N LEU A 40 8.12 -27.07 -3.23
CA LEU A 40 7.37 -28.07 -4.00
C LEU A 40 7.40 -27.72 -5.47
N HIS A 41 7.41 -28.75 -6.33
CA HIS A 41 7.27 -28.53 -7.76
C HIS A 41 5.83 -28.07 -8.07
N HIS A 42 5.68 -27.10 -8.96
CA HIS A 42 4.36 -26.49 -9.25
C HIS A 42 3.32 -27.46 -9.88
N THR A 43 3.75 -28.59 -10.43
CA THR A 43 2.85 -29.66 -10.90
C THR A 43 2.49 -30.68 -9.82
N ASP A 44 3.13 -30.61 -8.64
CA ASP A 44 2.81 -31.48 -7.52
C ASP A 44 1.37 -31.23 -7.06
N PRO A 45 0.53 -32.29 -6.93
CA PRO A 45 -0.83 -32.14 -6.42
C PRO A 45 -0.91 -31.42 -5.06
N ALA A 46 0.07 -31.65 -4.18
CA ALA A 46 0.13 -30.96 -2.88
C ALA A 46 0.33 -29.46 -3.02
N PHE A 47 1.16 -29.01 -3.98
CA PHE A 47 1.31 -27.57 -4.24
C PHE A 47 0.03 -26.97 -4.85
N ARG A 48 -0.62 -27.66 -5.77
CA ARG A 48 -1.88 -27.20 -6.37
C ARG A 48 -2.99 -27.04 -5.33
N GLU A 49 -3.09 -28.00 -4.42
CA GLU A 49 -4.02 -27.92 -3.29
C GLU A 49 -3.70 -26.72 -2.38
N LEU A 50 -2.44 -26.54 -1.99
CA LEU A 50 -1.97 -25.41 -1.18
C LEU A 50 -2.27 -24.07 -1.87
N TYR A 51 -2.02 -23.96 -3.16
CA TYR A 51 -2.31 -22.77 -3.94
C TYR A 51 -3.83 -22.48 -3.96
N GLY A 52 -4.65 -23.47 -4.22
CA GLY A 52 -6.12 -23.35 -4.18
C GLY A 52 -6.65 -22.92 -2.81
N GLN A 53 -6.11 -23.50 -1.73
CA GLN A 53 -6.40 -23.06 -0.36
C GLN A 53 -5.98 -21.61 -0.12
N THR A 54 -4.84 -21.17 -0.68
CA THR A 54 -4.37 -19.79 -0.56
C THR A 54 -5.27 -18.81 -1.31
N VAL A 55 -5.76 -19.19 -2.50
CA VAL A 55 -6.78 -18.41 -3.24
C VAL A 55 -8.07 -18.28 -2.41
N ALA A 56 -8.52 -19.38 -1.77
CA ALA A 56 -9.71 -19.36 -0.92
C ALA A 56 -9.54 -18.43 0.32
N LEU A 57 -8.38 -18.44 0.96
CA LEU A 57 -8.06 -17.51 2.06
C LEU A 57 -8.03 -16.05 1.58
N LEU A 58 -7.44 -15.81 0.41
CA LEU A 58 -7.39 -14.46 -0.17
C LEU A 58 -8.79 -13.96 -0.54
N ARG A 59 -9.65 -14.83 -1.08
CA ARG A 59 -11.05 -14.51 -1.35
C ARG A 59 -11.81 -14.12 -0.07
N GLN A 60 -11.58 -14.85 1.03
CA GLN A 60 -12.14 -14.48 2.33
C GLN A 60 -11.60 -13.14 2.83
N ALA A 61 -10.29 -12.89 2.70
CA ALA A 61 -9.68 -11.63 3.11
C ALA A 61 -10.15 -10.44 2.27
N PHE A 62 -10.46 -10.65 0.99
CA PHE A 62 -11.06 -9.65 0.10
C PHE A 62 -12.57 -9.47 0.34
N ALA A 63 -13.19 -10.37 1.10
CA ALA A 63 -14.65 -10.41 1.29
C ALA A 63 -15.42 -10.37 -0.04
N THR A 64 -15.00 -11.15 -1.03
CA THR A 64 -15.56 -11.17 -2.38
C THR A 64 -16.03 -12.56 -2.80
N SER A 65 -17.01 -12.60 -3.70
CA SER A 65 -17.48 -13.84 -4.35
C SER A 65 -16.58 -14.31 -5.50
N CYS A 66 -15.78 -13.38 -6.09
CA CYS A 66 -14.87 -13.66 -7.20
C CYS A 66 -13.57 -14.32 -6.72
N ASP A 67 -13.04 -15.29 -7.50
CA ASP A 67 -11.71 -15.84 -7.24
C ASP A 67 -10.64 -14.79 -7.59
N PRO A 68 -9.80 -14.37 -6.59
CA PRO A 68 -8.74 -13.42 -6.85
C PRO A 68 -7.58 -14.04 -7.61
N VAL A 69 -6.79 -13.21 -8.29
CA VAL A 69 -5.58 -13.64 -8.97
C VAL A 69 -4.37 -13.37 -8.06
N ILE A 70 -3.59 -14.41 -7.78
CA ILE A 70 -2.26 -14.29 -7.18
C ILE A 70 -1.27 -14.19 -8.34
N PHE A 71 -0.76 -12.99 -8.57
CA PHE A 71 0.05 -12.67 -9.74
C PHE A 71 1.54 -12.56 -9.36
N PRO A 72 2.44 -13.25 -10.07
CA PRO A 72 3.88 -13.16 -9.79
C PRO A 72 4.44 -11.77 -10.09
N GLY A 73 5.13 -11.19 -9.14
CA GLY A 73 5.73 -9.87 -9.23
C GLY A 73 5.21 -8.91 -8.18
N GLU A 74 6.07 -7.99 -7.78
CA GLU A 74 5.77 -6.92 -6.84
C GLU A 74 4.62 -6.03 -7.37
N ALA A 75 3.94 -5.30 -6.50
CA ALA A 75 2.75 -4.48 -6.82
C ALA A 75 2.84 -3.68 -8.13
N VAL A 76 4.01 -3.11 -8.46
CA VAL A 76 4.22 -2.35 -9.70
C VAL A 76 4.01 -3.23 -10.93
N VAL A 77 4.39 -4.52 -10.86
CA VAL A 77 4.17 -5.47 -11.97
C VAL A 77 2.68 -5.74 -12.16
N GLY A 78 1.93 -5.90 -11.06
CA GLY A 78 0.47 -6.04 -11.11
C GLY A 78 -0.24 -4.80 -11.62
N ILE A 79 0.25 -3.61 -11.26
CA ILE A 79 -0.26 -2.32 -11.76
C ILE A 79 -0.02 -2.21 -13.27
N GLU A 80 1.19 -2.51 -13.76
CA GLU A 80 1.51 -2.47 -15.20
C GLU A 80 0.72 -3.54 -15.98
N ALA A 81 0.62 -4.76 -15.44
CA ALA A 81 -0.17 -5.85 -16.02
C ALA A 81 -1.66 -5.47 -16.12
N THR A 82 -2.22 -4.83 -15.08
CA THR A 82 -3.61 -4.34 -15.08
C THR A 82 -3.79 -3.23 -16.11
N ALA A 83 -2.88 -2.25 -16.16
CA ALA A 83 -2.96 -1.18 -17.15
C ALA A 83 -2.91 -1.74 -18.59
N ALA A 84 -1.98 -2.66 -18.87
CA ALA A 84 -1.84 -3.29 -20.18
C ALA A 84 -3.04 -4.17 -20.58
N ALA A 85 -3.70 -4.80 -19.60
CA ALA A 85 -4.85 -5.66 -19.85
C ALA A 85 -6.16 -4.88 -20.00
N MET A 86 -6.36 -3.88 -19.13
CA MET A 86 -7.61 -3.11 -19.03
C MET A 86 -7.69 -1.98 -20.06
N ILE A 87 -6.56 -1.32 -20.36
CA ILE A 87 -6.58 -0.08 -21.13
C ILE A 87 -6.23 -0.38 -22.59
N GLY A 88 -7.16 -0.13 -23.49
CA GLY A 88 -6.99 -0.29 -24.93
C GLY A 88 -6.91 1.06 -25.68
N PRO A 89 -6.64 1.00 -26.99
CA PRO A 89 -6.44 2.20 -27.82
C PRO A 89 -7.71 3.04 -28.02
N ASP A 90 -8.86 2.48 -27.69
CA ASP A 90 -10.16 3.17 -27.81
C ASP A 90 -10.65 3.73 -26.47
N ASP A 91 -9.99 3.37 -25.36
CA ASP A 91 -10.38 3.78 -24.03
C ASP A 91 -10.00 5.23 -23.72
N VAL A 92 -10.92 5.95 -23.10
CA VAL A 92 -10.68 7.22 -22.41
C VAL A 92 -10.64 6.97 -20.93
N LEU A 93 -9.51 7.27 -20.32
CA LEU A 93 -9.28 7.09 -18.90
C LEU A 93 -9.42 8.42 -18.15
N LEU A 94 -10.24 8.44 -17.10
CA LEU A 94 -10.24 9.49 -16.08
C LEU A 94 -9.33 9.08 -14.93
N ASN A 95 -8.19 9.73 -14.80
CA ASN A 95 -7.22 9.46 -13.74
C ASN A 95 -7.38 10.44 -12.57
N VAL A 96 -7.61 9.90 -11.38
CA VAL A 96 -7.69 10.68 -10.14
C VAL A 96 -6.28 10.84 -9.56
N VAL A 97 -5.82 12.09 -9.42
CA VAL A 97 -4.47 12.43 -8.99
C VAL A 97 -4.53 13.21 -7.67
N SER A 98 -4.32 12.54 -6.55
CA SER A 98 -4.17 13.16 -5.23
C SER A 98 -2.74 13.07 -4.70
N GLY A 99 -1.81 12.51 -5.49
CA GLY A 99 -0.42 12.37 -5.12
C GLY A 99 0.46 11.75 -6.19
N ILE A 100 1.61 11.27 -5.75
CA ILE A 100 2.70 10.79 -6.63
C ILE A 100 2.29 9.53 -7.39
N TYR A 101 1.61 8.59 -6.71
CA TYR A 101 1.24 7.31 -7.34
C TYR A 101 0.10 7.48 -8.34
N GLY A 102 -0.89 8.32 -8.05
CA GLY A 102 -1.93 8.67 -9.03
C GLY A 102 -1.33 9.30 -10.28
N ARG A 103 -0.37 10.22 -10.12
CA ARG A 103 0.36 10.83 -11.25
C ARG A 103 1.17 9.80 -12.04
N ALA A 104 1.87 8.89 -11.36
CA ALA A 104 2.64 7.83 -12.00
C ALA A 104 1.74 6.87 -12.79
N PHE A 105 0.57 6.51 -12.24
CA PHE A 105 -0.40 5.69 -12.98
C PHE A 105 -0.91 6.40 -14.24
N GLY A 106 -1.23 7.68 -14.17
CA GLY A 106 -1.62 8.46 -15.35
C GLY A 106 -0.55 8.48 -16.45
N GLN A 107 0.74 8.60 -16.07
CA GLN A 107 1.87 8.50 -17.01
C GLN A 107 1.96 7.11 -17.66
N LEU A 108 1.76 6.06 -16.88
CA LEU A 108 1.72 4.68 -17.39
C LEU A 108 0.54 4.47 -18.36
N ALA A 109 -0.64 4.92 -17.98
CA ALA A 109 -1.88 4.75 -18.75
C ALA A 109 -1.82 5.41 -20.14
N ARG A 110 -1.10 6.53 -20.28
CA ARG A 110 -0.89 7.21 -21.59
C ARG A 110 -0.20 6.34 -22.64
N ARG A 111 0.43 5.23 -22.24
CA ARG A 111 1.04 4.28 -23.17
C ARG A 111 0.00 3.40 -23.88
N PHE A 112 -1.20 3.29 -23.33
CA PHE A 112 -2.24 2.35 -23.75
C PHE A 112 -3.52 3.04 -24.21
N ALA A 113 -3.97 4.07 -23.47
CA ALA A 113 -5.23 4.76 -23.69
C ALA A 113 -5.22 5.66 -24.93
N ARG A 114 -6.41 5.86 -25.51
CA ARG A 114 -6.66 6.91 -26.50
C ARG A 114 -6.41 8.31 -25.90
N GLU A 115 -6.89 8.51 -24.69
CA GLU A 115 -6.79 9.76 -23.95
C GLU A 115 -6.76 9.50 -22.44
N VAL A 116 -5.98 10.30 -21.70
CA VAL A 116 -6.00 10.33 -20.25
C VAL A 116 -6.36 11.74 -19.79
N ILE A 117 -7.49 11.83 -19.11
CA ILE A 117 -7.99 13.05 -18.46
C ILE A 117 -7.61 12.97 -17.00
N GLU A 118 -7.13 14.05 -16.41
CA GLU A 118 -6.76 14.08 -15.01
C GLU A 118 -7.69 14.98 -14.20
N VAL A 119 -8.12 14.46 -13.03
CA VAL A 119 -8.75 15.24 -11.97
C VAL A 119 -7.76 15.28 -10.83
N GLU A 120 -7.20 16.43 -10.57
CA GLU A 120 -6.06 16.60 -9.68
C GLU A 120 -6.41 17.46 -8.47
N THR A 121 -5.82 17.14 -7.32
CA THR A 121 -5.79 17.98 -6.11
C THR A 121 -4.35 18.10 -5.60
N ALA A 122 -4.14 19.02 -4.64
CA ALA A 122 -2.84 19.15 -3.98
C ALA A 122 -2.49 17.87 -3.21
N ASN A 123 -1.21 17.52 -3.17
CA ASN A 123 -0.71 16.32 -2.48
C ASN A 123 -0.81 16.37 -0.94
N ARG A 124 -1.54 17.34 -0.40
CA ARG A 124 -1.90 17.48 1.02
C ARG A 124 -3.38 17.22 1.26
N ALA A 125 -4.16 17.03 0.20
CA ALA A 125 -5.61 16.90 0.25
C ALA A 125 -6.09 15.59 -0.37
N SER A 126 -7.28 15.17 0.01
CA SER A 126 -8.03 14.12 -0.67
C SER A 126 -8.77 14.69 -1.88
N ILE A 127 -9.05 13.87 -2.89
CA ILE A 127 -9.88 14.33 -4.00
C ILE A 127 -11.34 14.45 -3.53
N GLU A 128 -11.98 15.53 -3.89
CA GLU A 128 -13.42 15.69 -3.67
C GLU A 128 -14.21 14.81 -4.64
N PRO A 129 -15.06 13.87 -4.19
CA PRO A 129 -15.85 13.02 -5.08
C PRO A 129 -16.71 13.81 -6.06
N ALA A 130 -17.14 15.02 -5.70
CA ALA A 130 -17.87 15.93 -6.58
C ALA A 130 -17.06 16.33 -7.82
N ALA A 131 -15.73 16.46 -7.73
CA ALA A 131 -14.86 16.78 -8.86
C ALA A 131 -14.83 15.62 -9.87
N VAL A 132 -14.77 14.36 -9.39
CA VAL A 132 -14.84 13.16 -10.24
C VAL A 132 -16.19 13.10 -10.95
N ARG A 133 -17.28 13.34 -10.23
CA ARG A 133 -18.64 13.39 -10.82
C ARG A 133 -18.76 14.46 -11.90
N ALA A 134 -18.23 15.65 -11.63
CA ALA A 134 -18.28 16.76 -12.60
C ALA A 134 -17.44 16.47 -13.86
N ALA A 135 -16.31 15.77 -13.72
CA ALA A 135 -15.49 15.36 -14.86
C ALA A 135 -16.22 14.31 -15.72
N LEU A 136 -16.81 13.28 -15.12
CA LEU A 136 -17.59 12.26 -15.82
C LEU A 136 -18.83 12.84 -16.50
N ALA A 137 -19.50 13.81 -15.89
CA ALA A 137 -20.66 14.47 -16.49
C ALA A 137 -20.32 15.27 -17.77
N ARG A 138 -19.08 15.76 -17.87
CA ARG A 138 -18.58 16.48 -19.06
C ARG A 138 -18.05 15.56 -20.17
N ARG A 139 -17.74 14.30 -19.86
CA ARG A 139 -17.06 13.35 -20.74
C ARG A 139 -17.76 11.99 -20.68
N ALA A 140 -18.86 11.87 -21.41
CA ALA A 140 -19.66 10.64 -21.50
C ALA A 140 -18.91 9.48 -22.20
N ASP A 141 -17.78 9.75 -22.84
CA ASP A 141 -16.92 8.76 -23.50
C ASP A 141 -15.84 8.17 -22.59
N VAL A 142 -15.80 8.51 -21.30
CA VAL A 142 -14.91 7.89 -20.33
C VAL A 142 -15.36 6.43 -20.09
N THR A 143 -14.47 5.49 -20.34
CA THR A 143 -14.70 4.05 -20.19
C THR A 143 -14.06 3.49 -18.91
N ILE A 144 -13.01 4.14 -18.40
CA ILE A 144 -12.25 3.69 -17.23
C ILE A 144 -11.97 4.89 -16.32
N VAL A 145 -12.09 4.66 -15.01
CA VAL A 145 -11.62 5.57 -13.96
C VAL A 145 -10.50 4.89 -13.21
N SER A 146 -9.43 5.60 -12.86
CA SER A 146 -8.36 5.09 -12.01
C SER A 146 -8.15 5.96 -10.78
N VAL A 147 -7.87 5.32 -9.64
CA VAL A 147 -7.65 6.00 -8.37
C VAL A 147 -6.69 5.22 -7.48
N VAL A 148 -5.82 5.92 -6.78
CA VAL A 148 -5.04 5.39 -5.66
C VAL A 148 -5.84 5.59 -4.38
N HIS A 149 -6.09 4.51 -3.63
CA HIS A 149 -6.83 4.62 -2.36
C HIS A 149 -6.03 5.37 -1.30
N CYS A 150 -4.78 4.98 -1.11
CA CYS A 150 -3.89 5.59 -0.12
C CYS A 150 -2.60 6.07 -0.77
N GLU A 151 -2.42 7.38 -0.84
CA GLU A 151 -1.17 8.02 -1.24
C GLU A 151 -0.19 8.00 -0.06
N THR A 152 0.60 6.95 0.04
CA THR A 152 1.56 6.77 1.14
C THR A 152 2.52 7.95 1.34
N PRO A 153 3.04 8.60 0.27
CA PRO A 153 3.99 9.71 0.46
C PRO A 153 3.41 10.92 1.19
N SER A 154 2.11 11.16 1.07
CA SER A 154 1.40 12.27 1.72
C SER A 154 0.62 11.86 2.97
N GLY A 155 0.36 10.55 3.13
CA GLY A 155 -0.50 10.05 4.20
C GLY A 155 -1.98 10.40 4.03
N THR A 156 -2.41 10.73 2.80
CA THR A 156 -3.81 11.02 2.45
C THR A 156 -4.50 9.81 1.85
N MET A 157 -5.81 9.78 1.93
CA MET A 157 -6.67 8.73 1.41
C MET A 157 -7.81 9.34 0.61
N ASN A 158 -8.28 8.65 -0.42
CA ASN A 158 -9.45 9.04 -1.22
C ASN A 158 -10.69 8.26 -0.78
N ASP A 159 -11.86 8.91 -0.81
CA ASP A 159 -13.16 8.26 -0.53
C ASP A 159 -13.55 7.35 -1.70
N LEU A 160 -13.10 6.09 -1.62
CA LEU A 160 -13.40 5.09 -2.64
C LEU A 160 -14.86 4.69 -2.69
N ASP A 161 -15.57 4.70 -1.58
CA ASP A 161 -16.99 4.36 -1.57
C ASP A 161 -17.81 5.36 -2.40
N ALA A 162 -17.51 6.64 -2.25
CA ALA A 162 -18.16 7.66 -3.07
C ALA A 162 -17.69 7.58 -4.54
N ILE A 163 -16.39 7.42 -4.79
CA ILE A 163 -15.84 7.37 -6.16
C ILE A 163 -16.34 6.13 -6.91
N SER A 164 -16.37 4.95 -6.28
CA SER A 164 -16.86 3.73 -6.91
C SER A 164 -18.34 3.83 -7.31
N LYS A 165 -19.18 4.38 -6.43
CA LYS A 165 -20.60 4.62 -6.74
C LYS A 165 -20.80 5.61 -7.90
N ILE A 166 -19.97 6.64 -7.97
CA ILE A 166 -20.00 7.63 -9.06
C ILE A 166 -19.56 6.94 -10.37
N THR A 167 -18.48 6.17 -10.34
CA THR A 167 -17.95 5.43 -11.48
C THR A 167 -18.96 4.41 -12.01
N ALA A 168 -19.54 3.59 -11.13
CA ALA A 168 -20.55 2.61 -11.51
C ALA A 168 -21.78 3.25 -12.18
N ARG A 169 -22.24 4.40 -11.70
CA ARG A 169 -23.36 5.14 -12.33
C ARG A 169 -23.04 5.70 -13.71
N SER A 170 -21.79 5.95 -14.02
CA SER A 170 -21.38 6.39 -15.37
C SER A 170 -21.22 5.24 -16.36
N GLY A 171 -21.25 3.98 -15.89
CA GLY A 171 -20.99 2.80 -16.70
C GLY A 171 -19.51 2.53 -16.95
N ALA A 172 -18.60 3.32 -16.37
CA ALA A 172 -17.16 3.11 -16.49
C ALA A 172 -16.68 2.01 -15.54
N LEU A 173 -15.56 1.36 -15.91
CA LEU A 173 -14.84 0.44 -15.02
C LEU A 173 -13.86 1.19 -14.12
N LEU A 174 -13.54 0.60 -12.97
CA LEU A 174 -12.67 1.21 -11.97
C LEU A 174 -11.35 0.43 -11.85
N ILE A 175 -10.22 1.12 -11.91
CA ILE A 175 -8.91 0.58 -11.53
C ILE A 175 -8.52 1.21 -10.20
N VAL A 176 -8.30 0.39 -9.18
CA VAL A 176 -7.95 0.84 -7.83
C VAL A 176 -6.56 0.34 -7.45
N ASP A 177 -5.67 1.26 -7.14
CA ASP A 177 -4.45 0.93 -6.39
C ASP A 177 -4.80 0.91 -4.89
N ALA A 178 -4.96 -0.29 -4.33
CA ALA A 178 -5.18 -0.55 -2.92
C ALA A 178 -3.93 -1.12 -2.21
N VAL A 179 -2.75 -0.95 -2.80
CA VAL A 179 -1.49 -1.54 -2.31
C VAL A 179 -1.20 -1.13 -0.87
N SER A 180 -1.40 0.11 -0.53
CA SER A 180 -1.09 0.63 0.81
C SER A 180 -2.28 0.69 1.76
N SER A 181 -3.46 0.29 1.30
CA SER A 181 -4.70 0.32 2.10
C SER A 181 -5.20 -1.06 2.51
N PHE A 182 -5.14 -2.05 1.62
CA PHE A 182 -5.65 -3.39 1.93
C PHE A 182 -4.96 -4.02 3.13
N GLY A 183 -5.74 -4.58 4.03
CA GLY A 183 -5.29 -5.19 5.28
C GLY A 183 -5.06 -4.21 6.44
N GLY A 184 -5.14 -2.90 6.19
CA GLY A 184 -5.00 -1.87 7.24
C GLY A 184 -6.08 -0.81 7.23
N MET A 185 -6.84 -0.72 6.15
CA MET A 185 -7.95 0.20 5.96
C MET A 185 -9.12 -0.56 5.32
N ARG A 186 -10.35 -0.06 5.50
CA ARG A 186 -11.53 -0.70 4.92
C ARG A 186 -11.47 -0.66 3.39
N THR A 187 -11.73 -1.81 2.79
CA THR A 187 -11.83 -1.99 1.34
C THR A 187 -13.10 -2.80 1.03
N ASP A 188 -13.79 -2.48 -0.04
CA ASP A 188 -15.02 -3.13 -0.47
C ASP A 188 -14.87 -3.65 -1.90
N PHE A 189 -14.04 -4.68 -2.07
CA PHE A 189 -13.72 -5.24 -3.39
C PHE A 189 -14.96 -5.76 -4.12
N GLU A 190 -15.95 -6.30 -3.40
CA GLU A 190 -17.17 -6.86 -4.02
C GLU A 190 -17.96 -5.81 -4.82
N ASN A 191 -17.99 -4.58 -4.33
CA ASN A 191 -18.76 -3.50 -4.95
C ASN A 191 -17.94 -2.61 -5.90
N TRP A 192 -16.68 -2.94 -6.16
CA TRP A 192 -15.85 -2.18 -7.09
C TRP A 192 -15.89 -2.79 -8.50
N PRO A 193 -16.54 -2.12 -9.49
CA PRO A 193 -16.72 -2.67 -10.83
C PRO A 193 -15.44 -2.52 -11.66
N GLY A 194 -14.48 -3.41 -11.49
CA GLY A 194 -13.21 -3.29 -12.22
C GLY A 194 -12.11 -4.17 -11.68
N VAL A 195 -10.91 -3.60 -11.52
CA VAL A 195 -9.74 -4.27 -10.98
C VAL A 195 -9.20 -3.51 -9.79
N ALA A 196 -9.01 -4.19 -8.67
CA ALA A 196 -8.24 -3.66 -7.54
C ALA A 196 -6.92 -4.42 -7.41
N ILE A 197 -5.85 -3.68 -7.21
CA ILE A 197 -4.49 -4.20 -7.07
C ILE A 197 -4.02 -3.96 -5.64
N THR A 198 -3.48 -5.00 -5.01
CA THR A 198 -2.79 -4.89 -3.73
C THR A 198 -1.57 -5.81 -3.67
N ALA A 199 -0.87 -5.85 -2.54
CA ALA A 199 0.33 -6.66 -2.38
C ALA A 199 0.61 -7.01 -0.91
N PRO A 200 1.28 -8.17 -0.65
CA PRO A 200 1.44 -8.67 0.71
C PRO A 200 2.38 -7.85 1.61
N GLN A 201 3.41 -7.19 1.04
CA GLN A 201 4.49 -6.51 1.77
C GLN A 201 4.11 -5.21 2.47
N LYS A 202 2.85 -4.84 2.42
CA LYS A 202 2.27 -3.67 3.09
C LYS A 202 1.55 -4.09 4.38
N ALA A 203 0.29 -3.73 4.55
CA ALA A 203 -0.42 -3.96 5.81
C ALA A 203 -0.68 -5.43 6.15
N LEU A 204 -0.57 -6.37 5.20
CA LEU A 204 -0.58 -7.80 5.51
C LEU A 204 0.72 -8.29 6.18
N GLY A 205 1.87 -7.63 5.96
CA GLY A 205 3.16 -8.02 6.55
C GLY A 205 3.82 -9.22 5.87
N GLY A 206 3.53 -9.43 4.57
CA GLY A 206 4.13 -10.48 3.75
C GLY A 206 5.38 -10.04 2.99
N THR A 207 5.75 -10.80 1.95
CA THR A 207 6.92 -10.59 1.10
C THR A 207 6.60 -9.80 -0.17
N PRO A 208 7.57 -9.08 -0.79
CA PRO A 208 7.33 -8.25 -1.97
C PRO A 208 7.42 -9.03 -3.30
N GLY A 209 7.04 -10.30 -3.33
CA GLY A 209 7.14 -11.17 -4.52
C GLY A 209 5.85 -11.33 -5.32
N LEU A 210 4.73 -10.78 -4.84
CA LEU A 210 3.40 -11.01 -5.40
C LEU A 210 2.61 -9.71 -5.54
N SER A 211 1.74 -9.67 -6.57
CA SER A 211 0.59 -8.79 -6.65
C SER A 211 -0.68 -9.61 -6.42
N LEU A 212 -1.66 -9.03 -5.74
CA LEU A 212 -2.95 -9.66 -5.44
C LEU A 212 -4.04 -8.86 -6.13
N LEU A 213 -4.77 -9.49 -7.04
CA LEU A 213 -5.74 -8.78 -7.87
C LEU A 213 -7.16 -9.28 -7.56
N HIS A 214 -8.06 -8.35 -7.27
CA HIS A 214 -9.48 -8.57 -7.46
C HIS A 214 -9.84 -8.15 -8.88
N VAL A 215 -10.57 -9.00 -9.60
CA VAL A 215 -11.03 -8.70 -10.96
C VAL A 215 -12.50 -9.05 -11.05
N SER A 216 -13.36 -8.05 -11.25
CA SER A 216 -14.79 -8.27 -11.41
C SER A 216 -15.11 -8.98 -12.73
N GLU A 217 -16.29 -9.62 -12.83
CA GLU A 217 -16.69 -10.27 -14.07
C GLU A 217 -16.83 -9.31 -15.25
N ASP A 218 -17.21 -8.05 -14.99
CA ASP A 218 -17.24 -7.02 -16.02
C ASP A 218 -15.83 -6.68 -16.51
N ALA A 219 -14.86 -6.57 -15.60
CA ALA A 219 -13.46 -6.38 -15.97
C ALA A 219 -12.91 -7.58 -16.75
N TRP A 220 -13.23 -8.81 -16.37
CA TRP A 220 -12.83 -9.99 -17.13
C TRP A 220 -13.36 -9.95 -18.57
N ARG A 221 -14.64 -9.56 -18.76
CA ARG A 221 -15.23 -9.42 -20.10
C ARG A 221 -14.53 -8.32 -20.92
N HIS A 222 -14.25 -7.20 -20.28
CA HIS A 222 -13.54 -6.08 -20.91
C HIS A 222 -12.12 -6.49 -21.33
N ILE A 223 -11.34 -7.12 -20.43
CA ILE A 223 -9.98 -7.61 -20.70
C ILE A 223 -10.00 -8.65 -21.85
N ALA A 224 -10.94 -9.58 -21.84
CA ALA A 224 -11.04 -10.60 -22.87
C ALA A 224 -11.34 -10.02 -24.26
N ALA A 225 -12.08 -8.92 -24.31
CA ALA A 225 -12.42 -8.20 -25.53
C ALA A 225 -11.27 -7.28 -26.02
N ASN A 226 -10.34 -6.90 -25.15
CA ASN A 226 -9.21 -6.05 -25.53
C ASN A 226 -8.20 -6.84 -26.40
N PRO A 227 -8.04 -6.53 -27.69
CA PRO A 227 -7.13 -7.25 -28.58
C PRO A 227 -5.65 -7.03 -28.23
N ARG A 228 -5.34 -5.99 -27.46
CA ARG A 228 -3.99 -5.67 -27.00
C ARG A 228 -3.68 -6.22 -25.62
N ALA A 229 -4.66 -6.80 -24.91
CA ALA A 229 -4.41 -7.43 -23.62
C ALA A 229 -3.31 -8.50 -23.75
N PRO A 230 -2.27 -8.47 -22.91
CA PRO A 230 -1.19 -9.45 -22.97
C PRO A 230 -1.69 -10.88 -22.89
N ARG A 231 -1.15 -11.77 -23.76
CA ARG A 231 -1.37 -13.22 -23.76
C ARG A 231 -0.04 -13.92 -24.00
N GLY A 232 0.23 -15.02 -23.31
CA GLY A 232 1.52 -15.71 -23.37
C GLY A 232 2.68 -14.85 -22.91
N SER A 233 2.45 -13.95 -21.96
CA SER A 233 3.38 -12.92 -21.51
C SER A 233 3.43 -12.88 -19.98
N ALA A 234 4.57 -12.46 -19.41
CA ALA A 234 4.70 -12.24 -17.98
C ALA A 234 3.71 -11.19 -17.43
N LEU A 235 3.14 -10.33 -18.30
CA LEU A 235 2.12 -9.35 -17.93
C LEU A 235 0.69 -9.82 -18.20
N SER A 236 0.47 -11.10 -18.59
CA SER A 236 -0.86 -11.61 -18.90
C SER A 236 -1.63 -12.01 -17.64
N ILE A 237 -2.52 -11.14 -17.15
CA ILE A 237 -3.43 -11.53 -16.05
C ILE A 237 -4.49 -12.55 -16.51
N LEU A 238 -4.83 -12.59 -17.82
CA LEU A 238 -5.74 -13.58 -18.39
C LEU A 238 -5.23 -15.02 -18.24
N ASP A 239 -3.91 -15.21 -18.42
CA ASP A 239 -3.30 -16.53 -18.35
C ASP A 239 -3.28 -17.06 -16.91
N TRP A 240 -3.33 -16.17 -15.93
CA TRP A 240 -3.40 -16.49 -14.50
C TRP A 240 -4.83 -16.65 -13.97
N ARG A 241 -5.84 -16.30 -14.76
CA ARG A 241 -7.24 -16.56 -14.40
C ARG A 241 -7.45 -18.05 -14.18
N ASP A 242 -7.95 -18.42 -13.02
CA ASP A 242 -8.24 -19.83 -12.67
C ASP A 242 -7.02 -20.80 -12.73
N ALA A 243 -5.78 -20.28 -12.68
CA ALA A 243 -4.57 -21.11 -12.79
C ALA A 243 -4.45 -22.18 -11.69
N HIS A 244 -5.18 -22.04 -10.59
CA HIS A 244 -5.25 -23.01 -9.49
C HIS A 244 -6.12 -24.23 -9.82
N ARG A 245 -6.99 -24.17 -10.83
CA ARG A 245 -7.89 -25.28 -11.18
C ARG A 245 -7.13 -26.45 -11.82
N GLN A 246 -7.60 -27.67 -11.58
CA GLN A 246 -6.92 -28.88 -12.04
C GLN A 246 -6.87 -29.02 -13.57
N ASP A 247 -7.88 -28.51 -14.26
CA ASP A 247 -8.00 -28.53 -15.73
C ASP A 247 -7.16 -27.42 -16.40
N ARG A 248 -6.59 -26.49 -15.61
CA ARG A 248 -5.70 -25.44 -16.05
C ARG A 248 -4.28 -25.69 -15.58
N GLY A 249 -3.29 -25.17 -16.27
CA GLY A 249 -1.90 -25.16 -15.85
C GLY A 249 -1.49 -23.76 -15.41
N PHE A 250 -0.45 -23.68 -14.59
CA PHE A 250 0.22 -22.38 -14.38
C PHE A 250 0.89 -21.95 -15.69
N PRO A 251 0.69 -20.70 -16.13
CA PRO A 251 1.32 -20.22 -17.37
C PRO A 251 2.85 -20.17 -17.26
N PHE A 252 3.35 -19.92 -16.06
CA PHE A 252 4.77 -19.89 -15.69
C PHE A 252 4.95 -20.49 -14.29
N THR A 253 6.20 -20.78 -13.92
CA THR A 253 6.49 -21.27 -12.56
C THR A 253 6.11 -20.19 -11.52
N PRO A 254 5.17 -20.48 -10.61
CA PRO A 254 4.80 -19.55 -9.54
C PRO A 254 5.94 -19.44 -8.51
N PRO A 255 6.05 -18.32 -7.80
CA PRO A 255 7.05 -18.15 -6.74
C PRO A 255 6.61 -18.88 -5.47
N VAL A 256 6.94 -20.16 -5.38
CA VAL A 256 6.42 -21.13 -4.39
C VAL A 256 6.59 -20.64 -2.95
N SER A 257 7.79 -20.14 -2.61
CA SER A 257 8.07 -19.63 -1.25
C SER A 257 7.22 -18.41 -0.89
N ASP A 258 6.96 -17.51 -1.86
CA ASP A 258 6.08 -16.35 -1.63
C ASP A 258 4.61 -16.78 -1.47
N ILE A 259 4.18 -17.87 -2.11
CA ILE A 259 2.84 -18.44 -1.89
C ILE A 259 2.73 -18.99 -0.45
N TYR A 260 3.76 -19.66 0.07
CA TYR A 260 3.78 -20.08 1.47
C TYR A 260 3.70 -18.90 2.43
N ALA A 261 4.47 -17.84 2.17
CA ALA A 261 4.45 -16.63 2.96
C ALA A 261 3.07 -15.95 2.90
N LEU A 262 2.48 -15.83 1.71
CA LEU A 262 1.14 -15.28 1.53
C LEU A 262 0.09 -16.07 2.32
N ARG A 263 0.12 -17.41 2.21
CA ARG A 263 -0.79 -18.25 2.99
C ARG A 263 -0.67 -17.99 4.49
N SER A 264 0.56 -17.90 4.99
CA SER A 264 0.83 -17.62 6.41
C SER A 264 0.26 -16.27 6.86
N VAL A 265 0.47 -15.19 6.10
CA VAL A 265 -0.06 -13.87 6.49
C VAL A 265 -1.58 -13.79 6.38
N LEU A 266 -2.19 -14.45 5.39
CA LEU A 266 -3.65 -14.51 5.27
C LEU A 266 -4.28 -15.28 6.44
N GLN A 267 -3.66 -16.39 6.87
CA GLN A 267 -4.10 -17.13 8.05
C GLN A 267 -4.01 -16.27 9.32
N GLN A 268 -2.93 -15.52 9.51
CA GLN A 268 -2.77 -14.60 10.64
C GLN A 268 -3.83 -13.48 10.60
N TYR A 269 -4.03 -12.86 9.42
CA TYR A 269 -5.01 -11.79 9.21
C TYR A 269 -6.45 -12.26 9.53
N LEU A 270 -6.84 -13.43 9.03
CA LEU A 270 -8.17 -14.00 9.26
C LEU A 270 -8.35 -14.49 10.71
N ALA A 271 -7.29 -15.01 11.34
CA ALA A 271 -7.33 -15.44 12.74
C ALA A 271 -7.43 -14.28 13.72
N GLU A 272 -6.77 -13.14 13.45
CA GLU A 272 -6.94 -11.90 14.23
C GLU A 272 -8.35 -11.30 14.02
N GLY A 273 -8.91 -11.51 12.84
CA GLY A 273 -10.18 -10.96 12.38
C GLY A 273 -9.99 -9.58 11.71
N PRO A 274 -10.53 -9.41 10.47
CA PRO A 274 -10.34 -8.17 9.70
C PRO A 274 -10.66 -6.89 10.47
N GLU A 275 -11.79 -6.84 11.18
CA GLU A 275 -12.19 -5.64 11.94
C GLU A 275 -11.21 -5.32 13.09
N ASN A 276 -10.66 -6.33 13.76
CA ASN A 276 -9.64 -6.14 14.81
C ASN A 276 -8.34 -5.60 14.21
N VAL A 277 -7.95 -6.10 13.03
CA VAL A 277 -6.78 -5.59 12.30
C VAL A 277 -6.97 -4.13 11.90
N LEU A 278 -8.14 -3.77 11.37
CA LEU A 278 -8.46 -2.38 11.01
C LEU A 278 -8.42 -1.46 12.24
N GLU A 279 -9.03 -1.89 13.36
CA GLU A 279 -9.01 -1.09 14.59
C GLU A 279 -7.59 -0.93 15.15
N ARG A 280 -6.77 -1.96 15.07
CA ARG A 280 -5.35 -1.88 15.47
C ARG A 280 -4.59 -0.83 14.65
N HIS A 281 -4.85 -0.74 13.34
CA HIS A 281 -4.25 0.28 12.48
C HIS A 281 -4.75 1.68 12.81
N ARG A 282 -6.05 1.87 13.06
CA ARG A 282 -6.61 3.16 13.50
C ARG A 282 -5.99 3.64 14.80
N ARG A 283 -5.86 2.75 15.80
CA ARG A 283 -5.20 3.06 17.07
C ARG A 283 -3.75 3.51 16.87
N ALA A 284 -2.99 2.77 16.08
CA ALA A 284 -1.61 3.11 15.77
C ALA A 284 -1.52 4.47 15.03
N ALA A 285 -2.43 4.75 14.11
CA ALA A 285 -2.50 6.02 13.40
C ALA A 285 -2.78 7.20 14.34
N ARG A 286 -3.79 7.06 15.23
CA ARG A 286 -4.09 8.08 16.26
C ARG A 286 -2.88 8.33 17.16
N ALA A 287 -2.26 7.26 17.65
CA ALA A 287 -1.08 7.34 18.51
C ALA A 287 0.09 8.08 17.83
N VAL A 288 0.41 7.72 16.58
CA VAL A 288 1.50 8.39 15.84
C VAL A 288 1.19 9.86 15.58
N ARG A 289 -0.04 10.19 15.17
CA ARG A 289 -0.45 11.58 14.88
C ARG A 289 -0.39 12.45 16.13
N ALA A 290 -1.04 12.01 17.22
CA ALA A 290 -1.05 12.74 18.48
C ALA A 290 0.36 12.91 19.04
N GLY A 291 1.16 11.85 19.04
CA GLY A 291 2.53 11.91 19.51
C GLY A 291 3.44 12.79 18.67
N ALA A 292 3.31 12.78 17.34
CA ALA A 292 4.06 13.68 16.47
C ALA A 292 3.74 15.16 16.73
N GLN A 293 2.46 15.50 16.91
CA GLN A 293 2.04 16.85 17.24
C GLN A 293 2.54 17.29 18.63
N ALA A 294 2.48 16.40 19.62
CA ALA A 294 3.01 16.67 20.96
C ALA A 294 4.56 16.75 21.00
N LEU A 295 5.26 16.10 20.07
CA LEU A 295 6.70 16.32 19.82
C LEU A 295 7.00 17.74 19.32
N GLY A 296 6.00 18.50 18.88
CA GLY A 296 6.12 19.82 18.25
C GLY A 296 6.20 19.78 16.72
N LEU A 297 5.75 18.70 16.08
CA LEU A 297 5.79 18.52 14.63
C LEU A 297 4.41 18.73 13.99
N SER A 298 4.39 19.18 12.75
CA SER A 298 3.18 19.31 11.94
C SER A 298 2.97 18.08 11.08
N LEU A 299 1.70 17.68 10.91
CA LEU A 299 1.34 16.66 9.93
C LEU A 299 1.33 17.25 8.53
N TRP A 300 1.71 16.45 7.53
CA TRP A 300 1.73 16.92 6.14
C TRP A 300 0.32 17.10 5.57
N ALA A 301 -0.58 16.16 5.82
CA ALA A 301 -1.95 16.24 5.33
C ALA A 301 -2.71 17.42 5.96
N ASP A 302 -3.45 18.17 5.15
CA ASP A 302 -4.30 19.27 5.59
C ASP A 302 -5.36 18.81 6.61
N SER A 303 -5.88 19.74 7.41
CA SER A 303 -6.87 19.41 8.46
C SER A 303 -8.19 18.86 7.90
N GLY A 304 -8.55 19.22 6.68
CA GLY A 304 -9.75 18.71 5.98
C GLY A 304 -9.51 17.47 5.11
N ALA A 305 -8.25 17.00 5.01
CA ALA A 305 -7.95 15.81 4.23
C ALA A 305 -8.27 14.53 5.02
N VAL A 306 -8.79 13.52 4.31
CA VAL A 306 -8.93 12.18 4.90
C VAL A 306 -7.54 11.56 5.04
N ARG A 307 -7.18 11.18 6.28
CA ARG A 307 -5.86 10.67 6.61
C ARG A 307 -5.85 9.14 6.64
N ALA A 308 -4.78 8.56 6.08
CA ALA A 308 -4.62 7.11 6.02
C ALA A 308 -4.34 6.49 7.39
N ASP A 309 -4.91 5.31 7.65
CA ASP A 309 -4.65 4.56 8.89
C ASP A 309 -3.39 3.67 8.81
N THR A 310 -2.68 3.68 7.68
CA THR A 310 -1.50 2.85 7.46
C THR A 310 -0.19 3.64 7.48
N VAL A 311 -0.26 4.97 7.37
CA VAL A 311 0.91 5.85 7.34
C VAL A 311 0.58 7.23 7.90
N THR A 312 1.54 7.82 8.59
CA THR A 312 1.53 9.24 8.98
C THR A 312 2.70 9.95 8.32
N ALA A 313 2.40 10.95 7.51
CA ALA A 313 3.36 11.84 6.89
C ALA A 313 3.54 13.10 7.77
N ILE A 314 4.79 13.42 8.10
CA ILE A 314 5.19 14.48 9.02
C ILE A 314 6.00 15.51 8.23
N GLU A 315 5.63 16.78 8.33
CA GLU A 315 6.38 17.87 7.72
C GLU A 315 7.70 18.09 8.47
N MET A 316 8.80 18.13 7.75
CA MET A 316 10.11 18.37 8.37
C MET A 316 10.26 19.84 8.78
N PRO A 317 10.74 20.11 10.01
CA PRO A 317 11.01 21.45 10.44
C PRO A 317 12.06 22.13 9.54
N SER A 318 11.91 23.44 9.34
CA SER A 318 12.87 24.21 8.55
C SER A 318 14.30 24.05 9.08
N GLY A 319 15.24 23.80 8.18
CA GLY A 319 16.65 23.64 8.53
C GLY A 319 17.04 22.24 9.05
N VAL A 320 16.08 21.30 9.14
CA VAL A 320 16.35 19.91 9.54
C VAL A 320 16.43 19.03 8.30
N ASP A 321 17.56 18.35 8.11
CA ASP A 321 17.75 17.39 7.02
C ASP A 321 17.03 16.06 7.34
N GLU A 322 15.99 15.77 6.59
CA GLU A 322 15.17 14.56 6.70
C GLU A 322 16.00 13.27 6.58
N ALA A 323 16.97 13.24 5.66
CA ALA A 323 17.82 12.07 5.46
C ALA A 323 18.75 11.83 6.66
N ALA A 324 19.26 12.90 7.26
CA ALA A 324 20.05 12.83 8.48
C ALA A 324 19.20 12.32 9.67
N VAL A 325 17.94 12.75 9.79
CA VAL A 325 17.02 12.25 10.85
C VAL A 325 16.85 10.73 10.73
N ARG A 326 16.58 10.22 9.53
CA ARG A 326 16.44 8.77 9.29
C ARG A 326 17.74 8.01 9.57
N ALA A 327 18.88 8.58 9.16
CA ALA A 327 20.18 7.98 9.40
C ALA A 327 20.47 7.84 10.91
N VAL A 328 20.21 8.88 11.69
CA VAL A 328 20.38 8.87 13.15
C VAL A 328 19.39 7.90 13.81
N ALA A 329 18.11 7.94 13.45
CA ALA A 329 17.10 7.01 13.97
C ALA A 329 17.53 5.55 13.73
N ARG A 330 18.05 5.26 12.54
CA ARG A 330 18.53 3.92 12.18
C ARG A 330 19.78 3.53 12.96
N ALA A 331 20.79 4.41 13.01
CA ALA A 331 22.09 4.09 13.62
C ALA A 331 22.02 4.02 15.14
N GLU A 332 21.30 4.95 15.79
CA GLU A 332 21.32 5.09 17.25
C GLU A 332 20.14 4.40 17.96
N SER A 333 19.07 4.10 17.24
CA SER A 333 17.85 3.50 17.82
C SER A 333 17.40 2.21 17.12
N GLY A 334 18.05 1.79 16.03
CA GLY A 334 17.65 0.59 15.28
C GLY A 334 16.29 0.73 14.58
N VAL A 335 15.80 1.96 14.33
CA VAL A 335 14.48 2.22 13.78
C VAL A 335 14.58 2.70 12.34
N MET A 336 13.94 1.98 11.42
CA MET A 336 13.81 2.35 10.01
C MET A 336 12.54 3.19 9.82
N LEU A 337 12.72 4.44 9.39
CA LEU A 337 11.66 5.35 8.97
C LEU A 337 11.76 5.59 7.46
N ALA A 338 10.68 6.03 6.82
CA ALA A 338 10.68 6.36 5.41
C ALA A 338 10.76 7.88 5.18
N GLY A 339 11.26 8.27 4.02
CA GLY A 339 11.30 9.66 3.57
C GLY A 339 10.30 9.96 2.47
N GLY A 340 10.08 11.24 2.22
CA GLY A 340 9.27 11.70 1.10
C GLY A 340 9.85 11.25 -0.25
N GLN A 341 8.97 11.07 -1.22
CA GLN A 341 9.30 10.70 -2.59
C GLN A 341 8.95 11.85 -3.56
N GLY A 342 9.57 11.85 -4.74
CA GLY A 342 9.32 12.86 -5.77
C GLY A 342 9.49 14.28 -5.21
N GLU A 343 8.47 15.10 -5.34
CA GLU A 343 8.42 16.49 -4.84
C GLU A 343 8.38 16.63 -3.30
N LEU A 344 8.09 15.53 -2.58
CA LEU A 344 8.09 15.49 -1.12
C LEU A 344 9.46 15.12 -0.53
N ARG A 345 10.45 14.81 -1.35
CA ARG A 345 11.79 14.43 -0.90
C ARG A 345 12.43 15.56 -0.08
N GLY A 346 12.93 15.20 1.10
CA GLY A 346 13.54 16.13 2.05
C GLY A 346 12.54 17.01 2.80
N ARG A 347 11.26 17.00 2.43
CA ARG A 347 10.21 17.82 3.06
C ARG A 347 9.34 17.03 4.02
N VAL A 348 9.23 15.73 3.81
CA VAL A 348 8.31 14.83 4.53
C VAL A 348 9.06 13.62 5.04
N LEU A 349 8.88 13.30 6.32
CA LEU A 349 9.23 12.03 6.92
C LEU A 349 7.95 11.21 7.11
N GLN A 350 8.03 9.90 6.88
CA GLN A 350 6.89 9.01 7.02
C GLN A 350 7.14 7.98 8.13
N ILE A 351 6.14 7.80 8.98
CA ILE A 351 6.05 6.68 9.92
C ILE A 351 4.99 5.73 9.38
N GLY A 352 5.42 4.52 8.97
CA GLY A 352 4.52 3.44 8.60
C GLY A 352 4.02 2.73 9.84
N HIS A 353 2.70 2.52 9.88
CA HIS A 353 2.04 1.69 10.90
C HIS A 353 1.20 0.62 10.19
N MET A 354 1.89 -0.21 9.38
CA MET A 354 1.33 -1.26 8.53
C MET A 354 1.65 -2.63 9.11
N GLY A 355 0.66 -3.52 9.15
CA GLY A 355 0.86 -4.90 9.61
C GLY A 355 1.51 -4.99 11.00
N PRO A 356 2.67 -5.63 11.15
CA PRO A 356 3.37 -5.71 12.42
C PRO A 356 3.79 -4.34 13.00
N ALA A 357 3.97 -3.31 12.18
CA ALA A 357 4.28 -1.96 12.65
C ALA A 357 3.06 -1.22 13.26
N ALA A 358 1.86 -1.80 13.22
CA ALA A 358 0.67 -1.26 13.86
C ALA A 358 0.42 -1.83 15.28
N TYR A 359 1.33 -2.62 15.85
CA TYR A 359 1.19 -3.08 17.23
C TYR A 359 1.35 -1.92 18.24
N PRO A 360 0.75 -2.01 19.45
CA PRO A 360 0.58 -0.88 20.37
C PRO A 360 1.84 -0.12 20.74
N MET A 361 2.98 -0.81 20.87
CA MET A 361 4.26 -0.16 21.24
C MET A 361 5.02 0.43 20.04
N SER A 362 4.64 0.10 18.81
CA SER A 362 5.35 0.59 17.61
C SER A 362 5.32 2.12 17.48
N PRO A 363 4.19 2.82 17.71
CA PRO A 363 4.16 4.29 17.74
C PRO A 363 5.13 4.90 18.74
N VAL A 364 5.21 4.34 19.94
CA VAL A 364 6.11 4.81 21.01
C VAL A 364 7.58 4.68 20.57
N ILE A 365 7.94 3.53 20.00
CA ILE A 365 9.29 3.27 19.48
C ILE A 365 9.64 4.25 18.36
N ALA A 366 8.72 4.47 17.40
CA ALA A 366 8.92 5.41 16.30
C ALA A 366 9.14 6.84 16.79
N LEU A 367 8.28 7.33 17.69
CA LEU A 367 8.33 8.70 18.21
C LEU A 367 9.53 8.95 19.12
N ALA A 368 9.90 7.96 19.93
CA ALA A 368 11.12 8.04 20.75
C ALA A 368 12.38 8.16 19.87
N ALA A 369 12.48 7.31 18.82
CA ALA A 369 13.59 7.36 17.87
C ALA A 369 13.63 8.66 17.08
N LEU A 370 12.47 9.13 16.59
CA LEU A 370 12.33 10.39 15.86
C LEU A 370 12.73 11.59 16.75
N GLY A 371 12.17 11.66 17.96
CA GLY A 371 12.47 12.76 18.89
C GLY A 371 13.94 12.79 19.31
N ARG A 372 14.55 11.62 19.53
CA ARG A 372 16.01 11.50 19.78
C ARG A 372 16.82 11.99 18.58
N ALA A 373 16.48 11.58 17.37
CA ALA A 373 17.17 11.99 16.15
C ALA A 373 17.08 13.51 15.94
N LEU A 374 15.90 14.10 16.13
CA LEU A 374 15.69 15.55 16.05
C LEU A 374 16.58 16.30 17.04
N ARG A 375 16.59 15.90 18.33
CA ARG A 375 17.46 16.53 19.35
C ARG A 375 18.95 16.38 19.02
N ARG A 376 19.36 15.23 18.50
CA ARG A 376 20.74 14.97 18.09
C ARG A 376 21.19 15.90 16.98
N LEU A 377 20.27 16.34 16.13
CA LEU A 377 20.50 17.28 15.03
C LEU A 377 20.19 18.75 15.41
N GLY A 378 20.02 19.03 16.70
CA GLY A 378 19.83 20.39 17.22
C GLY A 378 18.40 20.92 17.12
N ALA A 379 17.43 20.12 16.66
CA ALA A 379 16.03 20.51 16.66
C ALA A 379 15.37 20.30 18.03
N LYS A 380 14.32 21.10 18.29
CA LYS A 380 13.52 20.93 19.51
C LYS A 380 12.56 19.75 19.33
N ALA A 381 12.43 18.91 20.34
CA ALA A 381 11.42 17.86 20.39
C ALA A 381 11.09 17.51 21.85
N ASP A 382 9.83 17.54 22.22
CA ASP A 382 9.38 17.10 23.54
C ASP A 382 9.04 15.61 23.52
N ILE A 383 10.06 14.77 23.75
CA ILE A 383 9.92 13.30 23.69
C ILE A 383 8.94 12.80 24.75
N GLY A 384 8.94 13.38 25.95
CA GLY A 384 8.04 12.98 27.04
C GLY A 384 6.59 13.22 26.65
N ALA A 385 6.25 14.44 26.25
CA ALA A 385 4.92 14.79 25.79
C ALA A 385 4.48 13.94 24.58
N GLY A 386 5.39 13.70 23.61
CA GLY A 386 5.10 12.88 22.44
C GLY A 386 4.73 11.45 22.78
N ILE A 387 5.46 10.82 23.70
CA ILE A 387 5.18 9.44 24.14
C ILE A 387 3.88 9.37 24.93
N GLU A 388 3.67 10.28 25.88
CA GLU A 388 2.44 10.33 26.69
C GLU A 388 1.19 10.52 25.82
N ALA A 389 1.23 11.46 24.88
CA ALA A 389 0.15 11.69 23.94
C ALA A 389 -0.12 10.48 23.04
N ALA A 390 0.93 9.76 22.60
CA ALA A 390 0.78 8.56 21.79
C ALA A 390 0.08 7.44 22.58
N ILE A 391 0.46 7.20 23.81
CA ILE A 391 -0.17 6.18 24.67
C ILE A 391 -1.63 6.54 24.89
N ALA A 392 -1.92 7.78 25.33
CA ALA A 392 -3.27 8.21 25.60
C ALA A 392 -4.20 8.11 24.37
N ALA A 393 -3.71 8.51 23.19
CA ALA A 393 -4.50 8.43 21.95
C ALA A 393 -4.68 6.99 21.44
N GLY A 394 -3.69 6.10 21.68
CA GLY A 394 -3.79 4.68 21.33
C GLY A 394 -4.78 3.90 22.19
N ASP A 395 -4.91 4.28 23.46
CA ASP A 395 -5.85 3.64 24.40
C ASP A 395 -7.31 4.14 24.25
N ASN A 396 -7.48 5.32 23.65
CA ASN A 396 -8.82 5.87 23.43
C ASN A 396 -9.56 5.06 22.37
N THR A 397 -10.76 4.57 22.73
CA THR A 397 -11.66 3.79 21.87
C THR A 397 -12.67 4.65 21.12
N GLU A 398 -12.75 5.95 21.41
CA GLU A 398 -13.63 6.86 20.68
C GLU A 398 -13.08 7.12 19.26
N SER A 399 -13.92 6.94 18.25
CA SER A 399 -13.59 7.26 16.85
C SER A 399 -13.36 8.77 16.71
N GLU A 400 -12.22 9.18 16.13
CA GLU A 400 -12.12 10.54 15.59
C GLU A 400 -13.28 10.74 14.59
N PRO A 401 -13.98 11.88 14.60
CA PRO A 401 -14.90 12.21 13.52
C PRO A 401 -14.13 12.21 12.19
N GLN A 402 -14.62 11.44 11.24
CA GLN A 402 -14.07 11.33 9.88
C GLN A 402 -14.29 12.63 9.09
#